data_94821218ec50858b276485272acde34a
#
_entry.id   94821218ec50858b276485272acde34a
#
_cell.length_a   1.000
_cell.length_b   1.000
_cell.length_c   1.000
_cell.angle_alpha   90.00
_cell.angle_beta   90.00
_cell.angle_gamma   90.00
#
_symmetry.space_group_name_H-M   'P 1'
#
loop_
_entity.id
_entity.type
_entity.pdbx_description
1 polymer ?
#
loop_
_entity_poly.entity_id
_entity_poly.type
_entity_poly.pdbx_seq_one_letter_code
_entity_poly.pdbx_strand_id
1 'polypeptide(L)'
;MRRLSPGLLLIVLSAAALSGCGGGDEESAPASGTAQPPAPTPPPPGTSNRAPTISGTATPAVNASSPYSFTPSAADADGDTLAFTIQNKPAWATFNTATGRLSGTPTASDVGTYSNISISVSDGAANAALSPFAIAVTTVSNGRATLSWTAPTENTDGSSLSNLAGYRIRYGTSAAALTQTIVISNASVTTYVVEDLAPSTWFFAVTAVTSSGTESTNSNVASKQI
;
A
#
# COMPACT_ATOMS: atom_id res chain seq x y z
N MET A 1 28.38 12.49 23.57
CA MET A 1 29.06 13.79 23.46
C MET A 1 29.75 13.88 22.11
N ARG A 2 29.64 15.00 21.46
CA ARG A 2 30.14 15.55 20.19
C ARG A 2 29.06 15.59 19.09
N ARG A 3 28.52 16.79 18.94
CA ARG A 3 27.72 17.29 17.83
C ARG A 3 28.67 17.69 16.70
N LEU A 4 28.28 17.39 15.46
CA LEU A 4 28.90 17.94 14.26
C LEU A 4 27.84 18.78 13.53
N SER A 5 28.18 20.05 13.29
CA SER A 5 27.37 21.04 12.57
C SER A 5 27.48 20.85 11.06
N PRO A 6 26.45 21.26 10.28
CA PRO A 6 26.51 21.26 8.82
C PRO A 6 27.24 22.49 8.31
N GLY A 7 28.21 22.29 7.43
CA GLY A 7 28.95 23.33 6.72
C GLY A 7 28.12 23.93 5.59
N LEU A 8 28.00 25.24 5.62
CA LEU A 8 27.43 26.11 4.60
C LEU A 8 28.46 26.30 3.47
N LEU A 9 28.15 25.90 2.25
CA LEU A 9 28.97 26.16 1.07
C LEU A 9 28.42 27.40 0.32
N LEU A 10 29.17 28.49 0.38
CA LEU A 10 28.89 29.76 -0.28
C LEU A 10 29.59 29.75 -1.65
N ILE A 11 28.87 29.89 -2.76
CA ILE A 11 29.42 30.11 -4.10
C ILE A 11 29.31 31.58 -4.45
N VAL A 12 30.47 32.22 -4.64
CA VAL A 12 30.58 33.61 -5.04
C VAL A 12 30.67 33.66 -6.58
N LEU A 13 29.78 34.43 -7.20
CA LEU A 13 29.82 34.71 -8.64
C LEU A 13 30.62 35.99 -8.86
N SER A 14 31.77 35.92 -9.59
CA SER A 14 32.57 37.07 -9.99
C SER A 14 32.09 37.59 -11.34
N ALA A 15 31.73 38.85 -11.38
CA ALA A 15 31.50 39.60 -12.63
C ALA A 15 32.83 40.19 -13.10
N ALA A 16 33.15 39.95 -14.35
CA ALA A 16 34.27 40.63 -15.04
C ALA A 16 33.71 41.68 -16.01
N ALA A 17 34.01 42.93 -15.72
CA ALA A 17 33.79 44.04 -16.63
C ALA A 17 35.03 44.21 -17.51
N LEU A 18 34.85 44.37 -18.81
CA LEU A 18 35.89 44.87 -19.73
C LEU A 18 35.41 46.18 -20.35
N SER A 19 36.16 47.25 -20.02
CA SER A 19 36.14 48.51 -20.72
C SER A 19 36.97 48.45 -21.99
N GLY A 20 36.49 49.03 -23.07
CA GLY A 20 37.29 49.31 -24.29
C GLY A 20 36.84 50.62 -24.87
N CYS A 21 37.75 51.62 -24.84
CA CYS A 21 37.63 52.96 -25.31
C CYS A 21 38.30 53.12 -26.70
N GLY A 22 37.80 54.04 -27.53
CA GLY A 22 38.42 54.55 -28.76
C GLY A 22 37.32 54.97 -29.74
N GLY A 23 37.08 56.14 -30.09
CA GLY A 23 37.65 57.40 -30.46
C GLY A 23 37.57 57.59 -31.99
N GLY A 24 36.93 58.68 -32.50
CA GLY A 24 37.02 59.11 -33.87
C GLY A 24 35.77 59.85 -34.36
N ASP A 25 35.96 61.13 -34.48
CA ASP A 25 35.07 62.18 -35.01
C ASP A 25 34.71 61.97 -36.50
N GLU A 26 33.49 62.39 -36.90
CA GLU A 26 33.28 63.39 -37.96
C GLU A 26 31.77 63.71 -38.14
N GLU A 27 31.51 64.98 -38.20
CA GLU A 27 30.28 65.74 -38.34
C GLU A 27 29.71 65.59 -39.77
N SER A 28 28.36 65.40 -39.84
CA SER A 28 27.51 65.91 -40.92
C SER A 28 26.01 65.78 -40.57
N ALA A 29 25.34 66.93 -40.47
CA ALA A 29 23.89 67.05 -40.38
C ALA A 29 23.33 67.57 -41.73
N PRO A 30 21.97 67.67 -41.92
CA PRO A 30 20.85 66.84 -41.52
C PRO A 30 20.02 66.39 -42.73
N ALA A 31 19.35 65.27 -42.62
CA ALA A 31 18.24 64.92 -43.50
C ALA A 31 17.00 64.63 -42.64
N SER A 32 15.97 65.46 -42.81
CA SER A 32 14.66 65.31 -42.23
C SER A 32 14.01 64.07 -42.78
N GLY A 33 14.12 62.96 -42.02
CA GLY A 33 13.42 61.71 -42.28
C GLY A 33 12.31 61.55 -41.24
N THR A 34 11.05 61.52 -41.69
CA THR A 34 9.89 61.12 -40.92
C THR A 34 10.18 59.81 -40.22
N ALA A 35 10.27 59.81 -38.90
CA ALA A 35 10.43 58.62 -38.09
C ALA A 35 9.22 57.68 -38.32
N GLN A 36 9.44 56.60 -39.02
CA GLN A 36 8.50 55.48 -39.09
C GLN A 36 8.35 54.92 -37.68
N PRO A 37 7.12 54.72 -37.16
CA PRO A 37 6.93 54.07 -35.87
C PRO A 37 7.70 52.73 -35.83
N PRO A 38 8.37 52.39 -34.73
CA PRO A 38 9.01 51.09 -34.61
C PRO A 38 8.01 49.99 -34.88
N ALA A 39 8.39 49.04 -35.72
CA ALA A 39 7.57 47.85 -35.95
C ALA A 39 7.26 47.20 -34.60
N PRO A 40 6.01 46.72 -34.40
CA PRO A 40 5.67 46.02 -33.16
C PRO A 40 6.70 44.88 -32.99
N THR A 41 7.30 44.84 -31.82
CA THR A 41 8.18 43.71 -31.44
C THR A 41 7.35 42.42 -31.57
N PRO A 42 7.88 41.40 -32.26
CA PRO A 42 7.18 40.13 -32.31
C PRO A 42 6.97 39.64 -30.88
N PRO A 43 5.81 39.03 -30.58
CA PRO A 43 5.56 38.46 -29.27
C PRO A 43 6.69 37.47 -28.93
N PRO A 44 7.13 37.37 -27.69
CA PRO A 44 8.13 36.41 -27.29
C PRO A 44 7.65 35.01 -27.75
N PRO A 45 8.56 34.16 -28.26
CA PRO A 45 8.20 32.80 -28.65
C PRO A 45 7.47 32.15 -27.47
N GLY A 46 6.21 31.79 -27.66
CA GLY A 46 5.43 31.08 -26.66
C GLY A 46 6.24 29.83 -26.27
N THR A 47 6.40 29.60 -24.99
CA THR A 47 7.01 28.38 -24.49
C THR A 47 6.18 27.22 -25.06
N SER A 48 6.83 26.37 -25.87
CA SER A 48 6.17 25.19 -26.42
C SER A 48 5.78 24.28 -25.25
N ASN A 49 4.50 23.91 -25.15
CA ASN A 49 4.03 22.98 -24.14
C ASN A 49 4.81 21.65 -24.18
N ARG A 50 5.21 21.17 -23.03
CA ARG A 50 5.84 19.86 -22.82
C ARG A 50 4.79 18.89 -22.29
N ALA A 51 4.78 17.68 -22.84
CA ALA A 51 3.88 16.67 -22.35
C ALA A 51 4.19 16.28 -20.88
N PRO A 52 3.18 16.01 -20.06
CA PRO A 52 3.37 15.52 -18.70
C PRO A 52 4.04 14.16 -18.70
N THR A 53 4.64 13.81 -17.57
CA THR A 53 5.22 12.49 -17.33
C THR A 53 4.39 11.75 -16.27
N ILE A 54 4.29 10.42 -16.41
CA ILE A 54 3.63 9.56 -15.43
C ILE A 54 4.43 8.29 -15.23
N SER A 55 4.55 7.83 -13.98
CA SER A 55 5.27 6.62 -13.62
C SER A 55 4.65 5.93 -12.40
N GLY A 56 5.00 4.66 -12.19
CA GLY A 56 4.56 3.84 -11.07
C GLY A 56 4.22 2.42 -11.51
N THR A 57 4.23 1.50 -10.56
CA THR A 57 3.86 0.09 -10.77
C THR A 57 2.75 -0.27 -9.81
N ALA A 58 1.60 -0.63 -10.35
CA ALA A 58 0.46 -1.09 -9.56
C ALA A 58 0.72 -2.49 -9.00
N THR A 59 0.28 -2.74 -7.77
CA THR A 59 0.31 -4.09 -7.20
C THR A 59 -0.59 -5.02 -8.03
N PRO A 60 -0.08 -6.16 -8.53
CA PRO A 60 -0.81 -6.98 -9.50
C PRO A 60 -1.91 -7.85 -8.88
N ALA A 61 -2.00 -7.94 -7.55
CA ALA A 61 -3.00 -8.75 -6.86
C ALA A 61 -3.43 -8.13 -5.53
N VAL A 62 -4.65 -8.48 -5.10
CA VAL A 62 -5.21 -8.15 -3.79
C VAL A 62 -6.13 -9.28 -3.33
N ASN A 63 -6.14 -9.58 -2.03
CA ASN A 63 -7.10 -10.53 -1.49
C ASN A 63 -8.47 -9.87 -1.29
N ALA A 64 -9.54 -10.62 -1.49
CA ALA A 64 -10.88 -10.20 -1.11
C ALA A 64 -10.91 -9.78 0.37
N SER A 65 -11.67 -8.75 0.70
CA SER A 65 -11.74 -8.08 2.01
C SER A 65 -10.48 -7.36 2.47
N SER A 66 -9.44 -7.27 1.62
CA SER A 66 -8.23 -6.48 1.90
C SER A 66 -8.24 -5.15 1.14
N PRO A 67 -7.73 -4.06 1.73
CA PRO A 67 -7.68 -2.76 1.06
C PRO A 67 -6.62 -2.77 -0.04
N TYR A 68 -6.97 -2.18 -1.17
CA TYR A 68 -6.09 -1.89 -2.30
C TYR A 68 -5.88 -0.39 -2.44
N SER A 69 -4.68 0.04 -2.74
CA SER A 69 -4.38 1.43 -3.08
C SER A 69 -3.16 1.51 -3.98
N PHE A 70 -3.30 2.23 -5.09
CA PHE A 70 -2.21 2.60 -5.99
C PHE A 70 -2.35 4.08 -6.35
N THR A 71 -1.25 4.83 -6.29
CA THR A 71 -1.18 6.24 -6.71
C THR A 71 0.05 6.38 -7.61
N PRO A 72 -0.13 6.73 -8.89
CA PRO A 72 0.99 7.02 -9.77
C PRO A 72 1.70 8.30 -9.36
N SER A 73 2.96 8.47 -9.77
CA SER A 73 3.68 9.73 -9.72
C SER A 73 3.55 10.40 -11.09
N ALA A 74 3.19 11.67 -11.12
CA ALA A 74 3.14 12.45 -12.34
C ALA A 74 3.75 13.84 -12.11
N ALA A 75 4.35 14.40 -13.16
CA ALA A 75 4.93 15.73 -13.14
C ALA A 75 4.79 16.38 -14.52
N ASP A 76 4.63 17.69 -14.52
CA ASP A 76 4.68 18.54 -15.70
C ASP A 76 5.85 19.51 -15.59
N ALA A 77 6.59 19.69 -16.70
CA ALA A 77 7.80 20.50 -16.72
C ALA A 77 7.51 21.99 -16.85
N ASP A 78 6.30 22.36 -17.29
CA ASP A 78 5.85 23.73 -17.45
C ASP A 78 5.01 24.18 -16.22
N GLY A 79 4.71 23.23 -15.32
CA GLY A 79 3.98 23.48 -14.08
C GLY A 79 2.45 23.52 -14.26
N ASP A 80 1.95 22.94 -15.35
CA ASP A 80 0.54 22.92 -15.68
C ASP A 80 -0.27 22.03 -14.72
N THR A 81 -1.56 22.32 -14.60
CA THR A 81 -2.46 21.52 -13.76
C THR A 81 -2.74 20.17 -14.40
N LEU A 82 -2.44 19.11 -13.67
CA LEU A 82 -2.62 17.75 -14.15
C LEU A 82 -4.01 17.19 -13.81
N ALA A 83 -4.64 16.55 -14.78
CA ALA A 83 -5.90 15.82 -14.63
C ALA A 83 -5.70 14.34 -15.02
N PHE A 84 -6.19 13.42 -14.18
CA PHE A 84 -6.06 11.99 -14.40
C PHE A 84 -7.35 11.37 -14.91
N THR A 85 -7.20 10.37 -15.78
CA THR A 85 -8.29 9.53 -16.26
C THR A 85 -7.94 8.06 -16.13
N ILE A 86 -8.96 7.19 -16.08
CA ILE A 86 -8.78 5.75 -15.99
C ILE A 86 -9.73 5.05 -16.97
N GLN A 87 -9.24 4.00 -17.63
CA GLN A 87 -10.04 3.08 -18.44
C GLN A 87 -10.06 1.70 -17.78
N ASN A 88 -11.14 0.95 -18.00
CA ASN A 88 -11.35 -0.39 -17.46
C ASN A 88 -11.21 -0.47 -15.91
N LYS A 89 -11.65 0.59 -15.22
CA LYS A 89 -11.66 0.62 -13.76
C LYS A 89 -12.49 -0.52 -13.18
N PRO A 90 -11.95 -1.33 -12.24
CA PRO A 90 -12.75 -2.35 -11.54
C PRO A 90 -13.98 -1.72 -10.86
N ALA A 91 -15.11 -2.45 -10.85
CA ALA A 91 -16.34 -1.95 -10.22
C ALA A 91 -16.18 -1.71 -8.70
N TRP A 92 -15.39 -2.54 -8.03
CA TRP A 92 -15.12 -2.44 -6.60
C TRP A 92 -14.19 -1.27 -6.21
N ALA A 93 -13.56 -0.60 -7.19
CA ALA A 93 -12.59 0.47 -6.96
C ALA A 93 -13.16 1.86 -7.26
N THR A 94 -12.66 2.85 -6.54
CA THR A 94 -12.84 4.29 -6.78
C THR A 94 -11.58 4.89 -7.37
N PHE A 95 -11.74 5.94 -8.15
CA PHE A 95 -10.63 6.66 -8.78
C PHE A 95 -10.73 8.16 -8.49
N ASN A 96 -9.63 8.76 -8.09
CA ASN A 96 -9.52 10.20 -7.85
C ASN A 96 -8.84 10.86 -9.04
N THR A 97 -9.58 11.71 -9.77
CA THR A 97 -9.11 12.38 -10.99
C THR A 97 -8.10 13.49 -10.76
N ALA A 98 -7.95 13.98 -9.53
CA ALA A 98 -6.95 15.00 -9.19
C ALA A 98 -5.58 14.38 -8.80
N THR A 99 -5.56 13.16 -8.28
CA THR A 99 -4.34 12.52 -7.79
C THR A 99 -3.95 11.26 -8.55
N GLY A 100 -4.82 10.74 -9.42
CA GLY A 100 -4.64 9.47 -10.10
C GLY A 100 -4.78 8.24 -9.20
N ARG A 101 -5.22 8.41 -7.94
CA ARG A 101 -5.32 7.32 -6.98
C ARG A 101 -6.47 6.37 -7.32
N LEU A 102 -6.14 5.09 -7.48
CA LEU A 102 -7.06 3.97 -7.57
C LEU A 102 -7.08 3.26 -6.22
N SER A 103 -8.25 3.13 -5.58
CA SER A 103 -8.37 2.50 -4.26
C SER A 103 -9.74 1.85 -4.07
N GLY A 104 -9.81 0.84 -3.20
CA GLY A 104 -11.04 0.13 -2.85
C GLY A 104 -10.76 -1.10 -2.02
N THR A 105 -11.83 -1.81 -1.65
CA THR A 105 -11.75 -3.09 -0.94
C THR A 105 -12.68 -4.06 -1.67
N PRO A 106 -12.13 -4.98 -2.49
CA PRO A 106 -12.94 -5.96 -3.19
C PRO A 106 -13.58 -6.93 -2.21
N THR A 107 -14.74 -7.46 -2.55
CA THR A 107 -15.45 -8.49 -1.81
C THR A 107 -15.19 -9.88 -2.39
N ALA A 108 -15.71 -10.94 -1.78
CA ALA A 108 -15.62 -12.30 -2.32
C ALA A 108 -16.32 -12.46 -3.69
N SER A 109 -17.32 -11.62 -3.99
CA SER A 109 -18.00 -11.60 -5.30
C SER A 109 -17.18 -10.95 -6.41
N ASP A 110 -16.10 -10.23 -6.05
CA ASP A 110 -15.22 -9.54 -6.99
C ASP A 110 -13.99 -10.40 -7.37
N VAL A 111 -13.93 -11.66 -6.93
CA VAL A 111 -12.82 -12.58 -7.27
C VAL A 111 -12.73 -12.78 -8.77
N GLY A 112 -11.55 -12.52 -9.33
CA GLY A 112 -11.29 -12.57 -10.75
C GLY A 112 -10.14 -11.68 -11.18
N THR A 113 -9.90 -11.60 -12.50
CA THR A 113 -8.83 -10.76 -13.06
C THR A 113 -9.42 -9.57 -13.81
N TYR A 114 -9.01 -8.38 -13.43
CA TYR A 114 -9.36 -7.11 -14.07
C TYR A 114 -8.19 -6.65 -14.92
N SER A 115 -8.33 -6.81 -16.25
CA SER A 115 -7.24 -6.58 -17.20
C SER A 115 -7.36 -5.24 -17.93
N ASN A 116 -6.27 -4.83 -18.60
CA ASN A 116 -6.21 -3.64 -19.44
C ASN A 116 -6.60 -2.33 -18.71
N ILE A 117 -6.34 -2.26 -17.42
CA ILE A 117 -6.52 -1.04 -16.65
C ILE A 117 -5.46 -0.05 -17.14
N SER A 118 -5.88 1.14 -17.59
CA SER A 118 -4.96 2.18 -18.07
C SER A 118 -5.25 3.49 -17.34
N ILE A 119 -4.21 4.08 -16.74
CA ILE A 119 -4.27 5.40 -16.11
C ILE A 119 -3.48 6.37 -16.98
N SER A 120 -4.11 7.49 -17.33
CA SER A 120 -3.51 8.57 -18.11
C SER A 120 -3.55 9.88 -17.34
N VAL A 121 -2.62 10.77 -17.66
CA VAL A 121 -2.56 12.14 -17.14
C VAL A 121 -2.52 13.12 -18.32
N SER A 122 -3.20 14.25 -18.17
CA SER A 122 -3.23 15.34 -19.15
C SER A 122 -2.94 16.68 -18.46
N ASP A 123 -2.24 17.56 -19.16
CA ASP A 123 -1.99 18.96 -18.83
C ASP A 123 -3.00 19.90 -19.50
N GLY A 124 -3.94 19.35 -20.31
CA GLY A 124 -4.91 20.09 -21.12
C GLY A 124 -4.51 20.23 -22.59
N ALA A 125 -3.24 20.06 -22.95
CA ALA A 125 -2.71 20.15 -24.31
C ALA A 125 -2.12 18.83 -24.79
N ALA A 126 -1.50 18.07 -23.89
CA ALA A 126 -0.84 16.78 -24.17
C ALA A 126 -1.25 15.72 -23.12
N ASN A 127 -0.89 14.45 -23.40
CA ASN A 127 -1.20 13.35 -22.52
C ASN A 127 -0.03 12.39 -22.38
N ALA A 128 0.06 11.72 -21.23
CA ALA A 128 0.92 10.56 -21.00
C ALA A 128 0.11 9.45 -20.29
N ALA A 129 0.52 8.19 -20.45
CA ALA A 129 -0.17 7.06 -19.86
C ALA A 129 0.81 6.03 -19.29
N LEU A 130 0.40 5.34 -18.22
CA LEU A 130 1.05 4.11 -17.78
C LEU A 130 0.81 2.99 -18.79
N SER A 131 1.75 2.06 -18.88
CA SER A 131 1.47 0.78 -19.55
C SER A 131 0.26 0.13 -18.91
N PRO A 132 -0.66 -0.46 -19.71
CA PRO A 132 -1.82 -1.17 -19.18
C PRO A 132 -1.39 -2.27 -18.22
N PHE A 133 -2.13 -2.41 -17.11
CA PHE A 133 -1.86 -3.41 -16.07
C PHE A 133 -3.12 -4.22 -15.73
N ALA A 134 -2.93 -5.24 -14.91
CA ALA A 134 -4.02 -6.06 -14.41
C ALA A 134 -3.98 -6.15 -12.88
N ILE A 135 -5.14 -6.36 -12.27
CA ILE A 135 -5.28 -6.64 -10.84
C ILE A 135 -6.05 -7.95 -10.71
N ALA A 136 -5.44 -8.97 -10.07
CA ALA A 136 -6.11 -10.20 -9.70
C ALA A 136 -6.69 -10.06 -8.28
N VAL A 137 -8.00 -10.25 -8.14
CA VAL A 137 -8.65 -10.41 -6.83
C VAL A 137 -8.71 -11.90 -6.52
N THR A 138 -8.11 -12.30 -5.40
CA THR A 138 -8.04 -13.70 -4.96
C THR A 138 -8.76 -13.91 -3.65
N THR A 139 -9.21 -15.14 -3.38
CA THR A 139 -9.67 -15.51 -2.04
C THR A 139 -8.50 -15.80 -1.12
N VAL A 140 -8.65 -15.49 0.17
CA VAL A 140 -7.74 -16.02 1.18
C VAL A 140 -8.09 -17.49 1.37
N SER A 141 -7.12 -18.38 1.17
CA SER A 141 -7.33 -19.79 1.51
C SER A 141 -7.17 -19.94 3.02
N ASN A 142 -8.28 -20.20 3.72
CA ASN A 142 -8.23 -20.60 5.12
C ASN A 142 -7.71 -22.03 5.24
N GLY A 143 -6.92 -22.28 6.26
CA GLY A 143 -6.38 -23.60 6.55
C GLY A 143 -7.05 -24.27 7.74
N ARG A 144 -6.46 -25.37 8.17
CA ARG A 144 -6.95 -26.13 9.34
C ARG A 144 -5.77 -26.61 10.19
N ALA A 145 -6.05 -26.82 11.49
CA ALA A 145 -5.12 -27.42 12.44
C ALA A 145 -5.74 -28.65 13.06
N THR A 146 -5.06 -29.80 12.97
CA THR A 146 -5.44 -31.02 13.71
C THR A 146 -4.69 -31.03 15.03
N LEU A 147 -5.41 -31.11 16.11
CA LEU A 147 -4.91 -31.21 17.48
C LEU A 147 -5.08 -32.65 17.97
N SER A 148 -4.10 -33.15 18.71
CA SER A 148 -4.19 -34.46 19.38
C SER A 148 -3.63 -34.32 20.80
N TRP A 149 -4.27 -34.93 21.77
CA TRP A 149 -3.86 -34.94 23.17
C TRP A 149 -4.12 -36.26 23.84
N THR A 150 -3.47 -36.48 24.99
CA THR A 150 -3.73 -37.64 25.84
C THR A 150 -4.72 -37.26 26.93
N ALA A 151 -5.76 -38.05 27.10
CA ALA A 151 -6.72 -37.89 28.20
C ALA A 151 -6.02 -38.03 29.55
N PRO A 152 -6.24 -37.11 30.53
CA PRO A 152 -5.70 -37.28 31.86
C PRO A 152 -6.40 -38.43 32.58
N THR A 153 -5.64 -39.16 33.37
CA THR A 153 -6.11 -40.29 34.18
C THR A 153 -6.17 -39.97 35.68
N GLU A 154 -5.56 -38.85 36.08
CA GLU A 154 -5.39 -38.45 37.47
C GLU A 154 -5.76 -36.98 37.67
N ASN A 155 -6.22 -36.66 38.87
CA ASN A 155 -6.36 -35.33 39.40
C ASN A 155 -5.01 -34.73 39.81
N THR A 156 -4.94 -33.44 40.07
CA THR A 156 -3.70 -32.74 40.50
C THR A 156 -3.19 -33.19 41.87
N ASP A 157 -4.04 -33.89 42.67
CA ASP A 157 -3.67 -34.47 43.97
C ASP A 157 -3.21 -35.94 43.87
N GLY A 158 -3.09 -36.50 42.66
CA GLY A 158 -2.72 -37.87 42.40
C GLY A 158 -3.83 -38.89 42.52
N SER A 159 -5.08 -38.50 42.85
CA SER A 159 -6.21 -39.40 42.84
C SER A 159 -6.70 -39.69 41.42
N SER A 160 -7.30 -40.87 41.20
CA SER A 160 -7.85 -41.28 39.90
C SER A 160 -8.94 -40.34 39.43
N LEU A 161 -8.87 -39.87 38.18
CA LEU A 161 -9.88 -39.05 37.54
C LEU A 161 -10.98 -39.93 36.95
N SER A 162 -12.16 -39.93 37.60
CA SER A 162 -13.33 -40.72 37.19
C SER A 162 -14.50 -39.91 36.61
N ASN A 163 -14.40 -38.61 36.64
CA ASN A 163 -15.48 -37.69 36.29
C ASN A 163 -15.14 -36.76 35.11
N LEU A 164 -14.18 -37.16 34.25
CA LEU A 164 -13.85 -36.42 33.02
C LEU A 164 -15.11 -36.36 32.14
N ALA A 165 -15.53 -35.16 31.75
CA ALA A 165 -16.73 -34.92 30.93
C ALA A 165 -16.39 -34.46 29.52
N GLY A 166 -15.19 -33.86 29.32
CA GLY A 166 -14.77 -33.37 28.03
C GLY A 166 -13.57 -32.46 28.10
N TYR A 167 -13.44 -31.60 27.08
CA TYR A 167 -12.31 -30.72 26.92
C TYR A 167 -12.73 -29.33 26.46
N ARG A 168 -11.83 -28.38 26.65
CA ARG A 168 -11.94 -27.05 26.06
C ARG A 168 -10.65 -26.72 25.33
N ILE A 169 -10.76 -26.46 24.01
CA ILE A 169 -9.66 -25.98 23.19
C ILE A 169 -9.68 -24.44 23.24
N ARG A 170 -8.56 -23.85 23.62
CA ARG A 170 -8.34 -22.40 23.57
C ARG A 170 -7.35 -22.11 22.48
N TYR A 171 -7.61 -21.12 21.61
CA TYR A 171 -6.73 -20.81 20.51
C TYR A 171 -6.76 -19.32 20.14
N GLY A 172 -5.73 -18.87 19.42
CA GLY A 172 -5.57 -17.48 19.01
C GLY A 172 -4.28 -17.26 18.24
N THR A 173 -4.06 -16.05 17.77
CA THR A 173 -2.85 -15.66 17.02
C THR A 173 -1.70 -15.19 17.91
N SER A 174 -1.85 -15.27 19.24
CA SER A 174 -0.83 -14.98 20.23
C SER A 174 -0.78 -16.07 21.29
N ALA A 175 0.40 -16.58 21.59
CA ALA A 175 0.60 -17.59 22.65
C ALA A 175 0.20 -17.09 24.05
N ALA A 176 0.29 -15.75 24.28
CA ALA A 176 -0.07 -15.13 25.55
C ALA A 176 -1.58 -14.83 25.65
N ALA A 177 -2.32 -14.90 24.54
CA ALA A 177 -3.75 -14.54 24.49
C ALA A 177 -4.53 -15.48 23.57
N LEU A 178 -4.97 -16.61 24.12
CA LEU A 178 -5.83 -17.58 23.44
C LEU A 178 -7.30 -17.15 23.63
N THR A 179 -7.78 -16.29 22.76
CA THR A 179 -9.06 -15.58 22.91
C THR A 179 -10.26 -16.35 22.42
N GLN A 180 -10.05 -17.39 21.60
CA GLN A 180 -11.12 -18.22 21.06
C GLN A 180 -11.23 -19.54 21.81
N THR A 181 -12.44 -20.11 21.85
CA THR A 181 -12.70 -21.33 22.62
C THR A 181 -13.65 -22.26 21.88
N ILE A 182 -13.31 -23.55 21.86
CA ILE A 182 -14.18 -24.64 21.41
C ILE A 182 -14.42 -25.56 22.59
N VAL A 183 -15.68 -25.91 22.85
CA VAL A 183 -16.08 -26.83 23.91
C VAL A 183 -16.39 -28.19 23.32
N ILE A 184 -15.79 -29.26 23.89
CA ILE A 184 -15.97 -30.65 23.49
C ILE A 184 -16.60 -31.40 24.69
N SER A 185 -17.89 -31.68 24.62
CA SER A 185 -18.65 -32.36 25.71
C SER A 185 -18.57 -33.89 25.57
N ASN A 186 -17.39 -34.42 25.31
CA ASN A 186 -17.13 -35.85 25.18
C ASN A 186 -15.70 -36.18 25.62
N ALA A 187 -15.57 -36.93 26.70
CA ALA A 187 -14.29 -37.32 27.29
C ALA A 187 -13.47 -38.30 26.41
N SER A 188 -14.12 -39.01 25.46
CA SER A 188 -13.45 -39.95 24.58
C SER A 188 -12.76 -39.27 23.34
N VAL A 189 -13.04 -37.99 23.11
CA VAL A 189 -12.43 -37.24 22.00
C VAL A 189 -11.03 -36.82 22.40
N THR A 190 -10.02 -37.33 21.69
CA THR A 190 -8.61 -36.97 21.88
C THR A 190 -7.96 -36.38 20.64
N THR A 191 -8.79 -36.11 19.61
CA THR A 191 -8.35 -35.46 18.37
C THR A 191 -9.45 -34.52 17.89
N TYR A 192 -9.09 -33.32 17.44
CA TYR A 192 -10.02 -32.33 16.91
C TYR A 192 -9.39 -31.52 15.77
N VAL A 193 -10.17 -31.19 14.75
CA VAL A 193 -9.75 -30.32 13.65
C VAL A 193 -10.40 -28.95 13.83
N VAL A 194 -9.57 -27.94 13.99
CA VAL A 194 -10.00 -26.56 13.93
C VAL A 194 -9.88 -26.10 12.48
N GLU A 195 -10.99 -25.70 11.89
CA GLU A 195 -11.10 -25.28 10.49
C GLU A 195 -11.17 -23.74 10.37
N ASP A 196 -11.18 -23.24 9.14
CA ASP A 196 -11.36 -21.82 8.79
C ASP A 196 -10.33 -20.88 9.43
N LEU A 197 -9.11 -21.35 9.61
CA LEU A 197 -8.02 -20.56 10.15
C LEU A 197 -7.43 -19.68 9.06
N ALA A 198 -7.54 -18.37 9.21
CA ALA A 198 -6.89 -17.41 8.30
C ALA A 198 -5.37 -17.59 8.30
N PRO A 199 -4.65 -17.24 7.20
CA PRO A 199 -3.20 -17.29 7.14
C PRO A 199 -2.55 -16.49 8.28
N SER A 200 -1.97 -17.20 9.24
CA SER A 200 -1.29 -16.67 10.42
C SER A 200 -0.61 -17.79 11.18
N THR A 201 0.24 -17.46 12.18
CA THR A 201 0.64 -18.43 13.19
C THR A 201 -0.43 -18.51 14.26
N TRP A 202 -1.03 -19.70 14.40
CA TRP A 202 -2.03 -19.99 15.40
C TRP A 202 -1.43 -20.78 16.56
N PHE A 203 -1.88 -20.49 17.77
CA PHE A 203 -1.47 -21.12 19.02
C PHE A 203 -2.68 -21.80 19.66
N PHE A 204 -2.46 -22.96 20.23
CA PHE A 204 -3.51 -23.85 20.76
C PHE A 204 -3.11 -24.41 22.13
N ALA A 205 -4.05 -24.50 23.04
CA ALA A 205 -3.95 -25.25 24.29
C ALA A 205 -5.27 -25.96 24.58
N VAL A 206 -5.20 -27.08 25.32
CA VAL A 206 -6.35 -27.89 25.69
C VAL A 206 -6.44 -27.94 27.21
N THR A 207 -7.65 -27.81 27.77
CA THR A 207 -7.96 -28.10 29.17
C THR A 207 -8.92 -29.25 29.26
N ALA A 208 -8.77 -30.11 30.25
CA ALA A 208 -9.74 -31.13 30.61
C ALA A 208 -10.84 -30.51 31.48
N VAL A 209 -12.09 -30.98 31.31
CA VAL A 209 -13.26 -30.46 32.02
C VAL A 209 -14.00 -31.62 32.69
N THR A 210 -14.25 -31.53 33.99
CA THR A 210 -14.99 -32.51 34.74
C THR A 210 -16.51 -32.31 34.60
N SER A 211 -17.33 -33.31 35.05
CA SER A 211 -18.78 -33.20 35.05
C SER A 211 -19.31 -32.12 36.01
N SER A 212 -18.50 -31.68 36.99
CA SER A 212 -18.79 -30.53 37.84
C SER A 212 -18.41 -29.18 37.20
N GLY A 213 -17.81 -29.16 35.98
CA GLY A 213 -17.38 -27.94 35.29
C GLY A 213 -16.02 -27.44 35.74
N THR A 214 -15.28 -28.17 36.58
CA THR A 214 -13.92 -27.81 36.96
C THR A 214 -12.95 -28.04 35.77
N GLU A 215 -12.10 -27.06 35.46
CA GLU A 215 -11.11 -27.15 34.41
C GLU A 215 -9.71 -27.40 34.98
N SER A 216 -8.90 -28.15 34.23
CA SER A 216 -7.46 -28.27 34.47
C SER A 216 -6.73 -26.99 34.10
N THR A 217 -5.45 -26.90 34.43
CA THR A 217 -4.55 -25.95 33.78
C THR A 217 -4.44 -26.26 32.28
N ASN A 218 -4.03 -25.26 31.49
CA ASN A 218 -3.76 -25.48 30.07
C ASN A 218 -2.67 -26.55 29.88
N SER A 219 -2.80 -27.34 28.83
CA SER A 219 -1.70 -28.14 28.31
C SER A 219 -0.52 -27.23 27.90
N ASN A 220 0.58 -27.82 27.38
CA ASN A 220 1.54 -27.06 26.61
C ASN A 220 0.84 -26.30 25.48
N VAL A 221 1.37 -25.13 25.12
CA VAL A 221 0.91 -24.37 23.94
C VAL A 221 1.62 -24.92 22.70
N ALA A 222 0.85 -25.44 21.76
CA ALA A 222 1.32 -25.84 20.43
C ALA A 222 1.07 -24.72 19.43
N SER A 223 1.85 -24.65 18.35
CA SER A 223 1.65 -23.68 17.28
C SER A 223 1.61 -24.32 15.90
N LYS A 224 0.88 -23.67 14.96
CA LYS A 224 0.84 -24.04 13.55
C LYS A 224 0.77 -22.80 12.68
N GLN A 225 1.60 -22.76 11.64
CA GLN A 225 1.50 -21.78 10.54
C GLN A 225 0.45 -22.28 9.54
N ILE A 226 -0.47 -21.39 9.19
CA ILE A 226 -1.49 -21.55 8.14
C ILE A 226 -1.10 -20.70 6.94
#